data_526c5185f6f4f96368b7f1fb1f879fd7
#
_entry.id   526c5185f6f4f96368b7f1fb1f879fd7
#
_cell.length_a   1.000
_cell.length_b   1.000
_cell.length_c   1.000
_cell.angle_alpha   90.00
_cell.angle_beta   90.00
_cell.angle_gamma   90.00
#
_symmetry.space_group_name_H-M   'P 1'
#
loop_
_entity.id
_entity.type
_entity.pdbx_description
1 polymer ?
#
loop_
_entity_poly.entity_id
_entity_poly.type
_entity_poly.pdbx_seq_one_letter_code
_entity_poly.pdbx_strand_id
1 'polypeptide(L)'
;TATNSFTTNATLASGDVYVISTNQADTTIQAAADTVLGYPSIVHFNGDDALILVSGTDTIDVIGVPGVDPGSSWTVGTGSTANYTLVRKHGITHGSTDWTTGANEWDVYAQNTWSYIGGHSSSCIVTPVNVTFQVDMSTVSSSYTNVYVSGTVNGWSGNSNQLTDPDGDGVYSGTLSLMPGSYEYKFTCDNWTGQEY
;
A
#
# COMPACT_ATOMS: atom_id res chain seq x y z
N THR A 1 -27.39 -23.16 9.86
CA THR A 1 -27.00 -21.88 9.24
C THR A 1 -26.81 -22.14 7.75
N ALA A 2 -27.54 -21.44 6.88
CA ALA A 2 -27.34 -21.55 5.44
C ALA A 2 -26.01 -20.85 5.11
N THR A 3 -25.13 -21.54 4.42
CA THR A 3 -23.86 -20.97 3.95
C THR A 3 -23.95 -20.77 2.45
N ASN A 4 -23.91 -19.51 2.00
CA ASN A 4 -23.78 -19.19 0.59
C ASN A 4 -22.31 -19.14 0.23
N SER A 5 -21.97 -19.58 -0.97
CA SER A 5 -20.62 -19.51 -1.49
C SER A 5 -20.61 -18.98 -2.92
N PHE A 6 -19.52 -18.34 -3.30
CA PHE A 6 -19.23 -17.92 -4.66
C PHE A 6 -17.79 -18.28 -4.97
N THR A 7 -17.55 -18.81 -6.14
CA THR A 7 -16.21 -19.17 -6.60
C THR A 7 -15.96 -18.46 -7.92
N THR A 8 -14.79 -17.84 -8.05
CA THR A 8 -14.33 -17.22 -9.30
C THR A 8 -12.97 -17.80 -9.69
N ASN A 9 -12.75 -17.87 -11.00
CA ASN A 9 -11.44 -18.17 -11.59
C ASN A 9 -10.80 -16.89 -12.18
N ALA A 10 -11.27 -15.72 -11.77
CA ALA A 10 -10.71 -14.44 -12.21
C ALA A 10 -9.25 -14.32 -11.78
N THR A 11 -8.42 -13.83 -12.68
CA THR A 11 -7.03 -13.47 -12.39
C THR A 11 -6.96 -11.97 -12.20
N LEU A 12 -6.44 -11.53 -11.05
CA LEU A 12 -6.22 -10.12 -10.75
C LEU A 12 -4.75 -9.77 -10.96
N ALA A 13 -4.47 -8.69 -11.65
CA ALA A 13 -3.15 -8.10 -11.65
C ALA A 13 -2.86 -7.39 -10.32
N SER A 14 -1.60 -7.08 -10.06
CA SER A 14 -1.24 -6.32 -8.85
C SER A 14 -1.91 -4.93 -8.86
N GLY A 15 -2.67 -4.64 -7.83
CA GLY A 15 -3.42 -3.39 -7.69
C GLY A 15 -4.86 -3.45 -8.21
N ASP A 16 -5.27 -4.54 -8.87
CA ASP A 16 -6.65 -4.73 -9.30
C ASP A 16 -7.56 -5.14 -8.14
N VAL A 17 -8.85 -4.89 -8.32
CA VAL A 17 -9.92 -5.30 -7.41
C VAL A 17 -10.96 -6.10 -8.18
N TYR A 18 -11.70 -6.95 -7.47
CA TYR A 18 -12.84 -7.69 -8.02
C TYR A 18 -14.11 -7.30 -7.28
N VAL A 19 -15.03 -6.66 -7.97
CA VAL A 19 -16.26 -6.12 -7.39
C VAL A 19 -17.40 -7.10 -7.59
N ILE A 20 -18.03 -7.51 -6.48
CA ILE A 20 -19.21 -8.38 -6.49
C ILE A 20 -20.40 -7.58 -5.98
N SER A 21 -21.47 -7.55 -6.72
CA SER A 21 -22.69 -6.82 -6.40
C SER A 21 -23.93 -7.73 -6.40
N THR A 22 -25.01 -7.25 -5.81
CA THR A 22 -26.34 -7.83 -5.98
C THR A 22 -27.10 -7.12 -7.10
N ASN A 23 -28.00 -7.85 -7.78
CA ASN A 23 -28.92 -7.26 -8.76
C ASN A 23 -29.98 -6.33 -8.13
N GLN A 24 -29.99 -6.20 -6.80
CA GLN A 24 -30.85 -5.29 -6.05
C GLN A 24 -30.10 -4.00 -5.64
N ALA A 25 -28.80 -3.90 -5.92
CA ALA A 25 -28.02 -2.71 -5.63
C ALA A 25 -28.38 -1.56 -6.59
N ASP A 26 -27.97 -0.34 -6.22
CA ASP A 26 -28.03 0.82 -7.12
C ASP A 26 -27.33 0.54 -8.45
N THR A 27 -27.85 1.10 -9.53
CA THR A 27 -27.31 0.89 -10.88
C THR A 27 -25.86 1.33 -11.03
N THR A 28 -25.42 2.32 -10.26
CA THR A 28 -24.02 2.77 -10.21
C THR A 28 -23.11 1.67 -9.66
N ILE A 29 -23.56 0.98 -8.61
CA ILE A 29 -22.80 -0.15 -8.02
C ILE A 29 -22.77 -1.32 -8.99
N GLN A 30 -23.93 -1.65 -9.61
CA GLN A 30 -24.00 -2.74 -10.59
C GLN A 30 -23.11 -2.48 -11.81
N ALA A 31 -23.01 -1.23 -12.25
CA ALA A 31 -22.15 -0.84 -13.38
C ALA A 31 -20.65 -0.93 -13.08
N ALA A 32 -20.26 -0.83 -11.80
CA ALA A 32 -18.89 -0.99 -11.35
C ALA A 32 -18.52 -2.45 -11.02
N ALA A 33 -19.47 -3.38 -11.08
CA ALA A 33 -19.25 -4.74 -10.63
C ALA A 33 -18.76 -5.65 -11.76
N ASP A 34 -17.75 -6.47 -11.44
CA ASP A 34 -17.29 -7.58 -12.30
C ASP A 34 -18.30 -8.73 -12.33
N THR A 35 -19.05 -8.89 -11.23
CA THR A 35 -20.10 -9.91 -11.12
C THR A 35 -21.30 -9.36 -10.38
N VAL A 36 -22.49 -9.57 -10.94
CA VAL A 36 -23.78 -9.23 -10.32
C VAL A 36 -24.54 -10.52 -10.00
N LEU A 37 -24.85 -10.74 -8.73
CA LEU A 37 -25.49 -11.95 -8.23
C LEU A 37 -26.95 -11.69 -7.87
N GLY A 38 -27.80 -12.71 -8.12
CA GLY A 38 -29.18 -12.73 -7.67
C GLY A 38 -29.34 -13.24 -6.23
N TYR A 39 -30.52 -13.04 -5.65
CA TYR A 39 -30.90 -13.59 -4.35
C TYR A 39 -31.22 -15.07 -4.44
N PRO A 40 -30.84 -15.94 -3.47
CA PRO A 40 -29.90 -15.66 -2.39
C PRO A 40 -28.45 -15.86 -2.84
N SER A 41 -27.51 -15.04 -2.30
CA SER A 41 -26.08 -15.17 -2.59
C SER A 41 -25.24 -14.56 -1.49
N ILE A 42 -23.92 -14.65 -1.62
CA ILE A 42 -22.94 -14.15 -0.64
C ILE A 42 -23.04 -12.64 -0.36
N VAL A 43 -23.66 -11.87 -1.26
CA VAL A 43 -23.81 -10.41 -1.11
C VAL A 43 -25.12 -10.02 -0.42
N HIS A 44 -25.89 -11.00 0.08
CA HIS A 44 -27.13 -10.77 0.82
C HIS A 44 -26.90 -11.07 2.31
N PHE A 45 -26.17 -10.20 2.97
CA PHE A 45 -25.88 -10.20 4.40
C PHE A 45 -26.43 -8.92 5.03
N ASN A 46 -26.71 -8.95 6.32
CA ASN A 46 -27.33 -7.84 7.07
C ASN A 46 -26.40 -7.23 8.13
N GLY A 47 -25.17 -7.73 8.25
CA GLY A 47 -24.13 -7.24 9.16
C GLY A 47 -23.81 -8.13 10.34
N ASP A 48 -24.62 -9.18 10.60
CA ASP A 48 -24.35 -10.21 11.60
C ASP A 48 -23.79 -11.52 10.99
N ASP A 49 -23.71 -11.58 9.67
CA ASP A 49 -23.09 -12.69 8.92
C ASP A 49 -21.57 -12.52 8.83
N ALA A 50 -20.82 -13.59 9.10
CA ALA A 50 -19.40 -13.60 8.84
C ALA A 50 -19.13 -13.84 7.36
N LEU A 51 -18.22 -13.05 6.79
CA LEU A 51 -17.69 -13.21 5.44
C LEU A 51 -16.28 -13.80 5.50
N ILE A 52 -16.00 -14.77 4.66
CA ILE A 52 -14.71 -15.46 4.61
C ILE A 52 -14.19 -15.44 3.18
N LEU A 53 -12.98 -14.97 2.98
CA LEU A 53 -12.27 -15.11 1.71
C LEU A 53 -11.28 -16.27 1.81
N VAL A 54 -11.36 -17.19 0.84
CA VAL A 54 -10.48 -18.36 0.80
C VAL A 54 -9.70 -18.43 -0.51
N SER A 55 -8.49 -18.98 -0.45
CA SER A 55 -7.67 -19.33 -1.60
C SER A 55 -7.33 -20.82 -1.52
N GLY A 56 -7.90 -21.64 -2.41
CA GLY A 56 -7.84 -23.09 -2.26
C GLY A 56 -8.52 -23.56 -0.98
N THR A 57 -7.75 -24.07 -0.03
CA THR A 57 -8.22 -24.51 1.29
C THR A 57 -7.95 -23.48 2.40
N ASP A 58 -7.17 -22.44 2.11
CA ASP A 58 -6.67 -21.52 3.11
C ASP A 58 -7.60 -20.29 3.24
N THR A 59 -8.01 -19.98 4.46
CA THR A 59 -8.65 -18.70 4.76
C THR A 59 -7.60 -17.60 4.71
N ILE A 60 -7.85 -16.57 3.91
CA ILE A 60 -6.91 -15.46 3.73
C ILE A 60 -7.44 -14.13 4.26
N ASP A 61 -8.76 -14.01 4.49
CA ASP A 61 -9.35 -12.82 5.11
C ASP A 61 -10.71 -13.15 5.73
N VAL A 62 -11.11 -12.41 6.78
CA VAL A 62 -12.43 -12.53 7.39
C VAL A 62 -13.01 -11.17 7.78
N ILE A 63 -14.34 -11.06 7.67
CA ILE A 63 -15.15 -10.02 8.31
C ILE A 63 -16.09 -10.73 9.27
N GLY A 64 -16.06 -10.38 10.54
CA GLY A 64 -16.78 -11.10 11.58
C GLY A 64 -16.07 -12.38 12.03
N VAL A 65 -16.68 -13.10 12.95
CA VAL A 65 -16.16 -14.35 13.50
C VAL A 65 -16.98 -15.53 13.01
N PRO A 66 -16.41 -16.41 12.15
CA PRO A 66 -17.15 -17.55 11.62
C PRO A 66 -17.75 -18.43 12.73
N GLY A 67 -19.03 -18.76 12.61
CA GLY A 67 -19.77 -19.59 13.57
C GLY A 67 -20.18 -18.89 14.85
N VAL A 68 -19.93 -17.60 15.00
CA VAL A 68 -20.40 -16.77 16.13
C VAL A 68 -21.53 -15.86 15.63
N ASP A 69 -22.57 -15.72 16.43
CA ASP A 69 -23.67 -14.76 16.24
C ASP A 69 -23.40 -13.54 17.14
N PRO A 70 -23.12 -12.35 16.58
CA PRO A 70 -22.88 -11.13 17.35
C PRO A 70 -24.19 -10.46 17.82
N GLY A 71 -25.32 -11.02 17.49
CA GLY A 71 -26.66 -10.47 17.71
C GLY A 71 -27.14 -9.64 16.52
N SER A 72 -26.60 -8.47 16.28
CA SER A 72 -27.01 -7.61 15.14
C SER A 72 -25.85 -7.17 14.25
N SER A 73 -24.64 -7.07 14.78
CA SER A 73 -23.46 -6.69 13.99
C SER A 73 -22.19 -6.72 14.87
N TRP A 74 -21.03 -6.77 14.24
CA TRP A 74 -19.76 -6.53 14.94
C TRP A 74 -19.43 -5.04 14.96
N THR A 75 -18.86 -4.59 16.07
CA THR A 75 -18.34 -3.23 16.19
C THR A 75 -17.08 -3.05 15.34
N VAL A 76 -17.00 -1.94 14.59
CA VAL A 76 -15.85 -1.54 13.79
C VAL A 76 -15.60 -0.05 14.04
N GLY A 77 -14.55 0.29 14.78
CA GLY A 77 -14.25 1.68 15.11
C GLY A 77 -15.44 2.42 15.72
N THR A 78 -15.93 3.46 15.03
CA THR A 78 -17.10 4.26 15.45
C THR A 78 -18.43 3.75 14.88
N GLY A 79 -18.41 2.68 14.11
CA GLY A 79 -19.59 2.09 13.46
C GLY A 79 -19.66 0.58 13.66
N SER A 80 -20.20 -0.10 12.66
CA SER A 80 -20.38 -1.54 12.69
C SER A 80 -20.41 -2.15 11.29
N THR A 81 -20.49 -3.47 11.22
CA THR A 81 -20.67 -4.21 9.96
C THR A 81 -22.09 -4.05 9.34
N ALA A 82 -23.02 -3.41 10.07
CA ALA A 82 -24.37 -3.10 9.58
C ALA A 82 -24.55 -1.59 9.37
N ASN A 83 -25.22 -1.20 8.27
CA ASN A 83 -25.64 0.17 7.96
C ASN A 83 -24.48 1.20 7.79
N TYR A 84 -23.28 0.74 7.50
CA TYR A 84 -22.13 1.56 7.21
C TYR A 84 -21.43 1.09 5.92
N THR A 85 -20.61 1.96 5.36
CA THR A 85 -19.63 1.60 4.35
C THR A 85 -18.27 1.44 5.05
N LEU A 86 -17.70 0.25 4.94
CA LEU A 86 -16.39 -0.07 5.48
C LEU A 86 -15.37 -0.09 4.34
N VAL A 87 -14.33 0.71 4.47
CA VAL A 87 -13.22 0.77 3.52
C VAL A 87 -11.95 0.35 4.21
N ARG A 88 -11.26 -0.66 3.69
CA ARG A 88 -10.01 -1.10 4.30
C ARG A 88 -9.00 0.04 4.28
N LYS A 89 -8.35 0.30 5.41
CA LYS A 89 -7.40 1.39 5.57
C LYS A 89 -6.28 1.33 4.56
N HIS A 90 -5.88 2.49 4.12
CA HIS A 90 -4.70 2.65 3.28
C HIS A 90 -3.47 2.01 3.94
N GLY A 91 -2.68 1.29 3.15
CA GLY A 91 -1.49 0.60 3.64
C GLY A 91 -1.71 -0.83 4.17
N ILE A 92 -2.97 -1.30 4.29
CA ILE A 92 -3.23 -2.72 4.55
C ILE A 92 -3.00 -3.50 3.24
N THR A 93 -1.99 -4.35 3.23
CA THR A 93 -1.54 -5.07 2.03
C THR A 93 -1.95 -6.54 1.99
N HIS A 94 -2.58 -7.03 3.04
CA HIS A 94 -3.05 -8.42 3.15
C HIS A 94 -4.31 -8.49 4.02
N GLY A 95 -5.06 -9.58 3.90
CA GLY A 95 -6.19 -9.86 4.77
C GLY A 95 -5.78 -10.28 6.18
N SER A 96 -6.73 -10.30 7.09
CA SER A 96 -6.59 -10.82 8.46
C SER A 96 -7.50 -12.01 8.66
N THR A 97 -6.97 -13.10 9.20
CA THR A 97 -7.76 -14.29 9.58
C THR A 97 -8.29 -14.23 11.01
N ASP A 98 -7.90 -13.18 11.75
CA ASP A 98 -8.39 -12.88 13.09
C ASP A 98 -9.18 -11.58 13.09
N TRP A 99 -10.50 -11.66 13.29
CA TRP A 99 -11.38 -10.50 13.33
C TRP A 99 -11.07 -9.53 14.48
N THR A 100 -10.51 -10.01 15.58
CA THR A 100 -10.14 -9.14 16.72
C THR A 100 -9.11 -8.09 16.27
N THR A 101 -8.19 -8.49 15.42
CA THR A 101 -7.20 -7.60 14.80
C THR A 101 -7.80 -6.91 13.56
N GLY A 102 -8.44 -7.69 12.67
CA GLY A 102 -8.99 -7.23 11.40
C GLY A 102 -10.04 -6.13 11.53
N ALA A 103 -10.82 -6.10 12.61
CA ALA A 103 -11.80 -5.03 12.85
C ALA A 103 -11.18 -3.63 12.97
N ASN A 104 -9.89 -3.53 13.29
CA ASN A 104 -9.19 -2.25 13.39
C ASN A 104 -8.61 -1.74 12.05
N GLU A 105 -8.72 -2.54 10.99
CA GLU A 105 -8.16 -2.25 9.68
C GLU A 105 -9.11 -1.47 8.75
N TRP A 106 -10.25 -1.00 9.25
CA TRP A 106 -11.29 -0.36 8.46
C TRP A 106 -11.50 1.10 8.87
N ASP A 107 -11.70 1.94 7.85
CA ASP A 107 -12.30 3.24 7.98
C ASP A 107 -13.81 3.12 7.82
N VAL A 108 -14.55 3.84 8.67
CA VAL A 108 -16.01 3.76 8.73
C VAL A 108 -16.61 5.01 8.12
N TYR A 109 -17.44 4.83 7.09
CA TYR A 109 -18.14 5.89 6.40
C TYR A 109 -19.65 5.73 6.54
N ALA A 110 -20.38 6.80 6.25
CA ALA A 110 -21.84 6.76 6.21
C ALA A 110 -22.33 5.69 5.23
N GLN A 111 -23.48 5.11 5.51
CA GLN A 111 -24.16 4.18 4.60
C GLN A 111 -24.25 4.76 3.19
N ASN A 112 -24.08 3.93 2.17
CA ASN A 112 -24.13 4.33 0.76
C ASN A 112 -23.01 5.31 0.32
N THR A 113 -21.85 5.25 0.95
CA THR A 113 -20.66 5.94 0.46
C THR A 113 -19.98 5.09 -0.63
N TRP A 114 -20.20 5.42 -1.91
CA TRP A 114 -19.80 4.56 -3.05
C TRP A 114 -18.52 5.02 -3.76
N SER A 115 -17.94 6.14 -3.34
CA SER A 115 -16.75 6.72 -3.97
C SER A 115 -15.50 5.85 -3.92
N TYR A 116 -15.52 4.79 -3.13
CA TYR A 116 -14.39 3.85 -2.96
C TYR A 116 -14.57 2.53 -3.72
N ILE A 117 -15.70 2.33 -4.42
CA ILE A 117 -15.98 1.09 -5.17
C ILE A 117 -15.01 1.00 -6.35
N GLY A 118 -14.45 -0.20 -6.54
CA GLY A 118 -13.56 -0.49 -7.68
C GLY A 118 -12.12 -0.01 -7.47
N GLY A 119 -11.73 0.36 -6.25
CA GLY A 119 -10.36 0.73 -5.96
C GLY A 119 -9.95 0.44 -4.52
N HIS A 120 -8.73 -0.01 -4.33
CA HIS A 120 -8.08 -0.05 -3.03
C HIS A 120 -6.64 0.41 -3.19
N SER A 121 -6.23 1.36 -2.39
CA SER A 121 -4.84 1.80 -2.36
C SER A 121 -4.13 1.11 -1.19
N SER A 122 -3.47 0.02 -1.49
CA SER A 122 -2.52 -0.64 -0.57
C SER A 122 -1.13 -0.01 -0.61
N SER A 123 -0.94 1.01 -1.45
CA SER A 123 0.32 1.74 -1.46
C SER A 123 0.58 2.27 -0.07
N CYS A 124 1.54 1.69 0.63
CA CYS A 124 2.17 2.35 1.75
C CYS A 124 2.41 3.80 1.33
N ILE A 125 2.03 4.79 2.13
CA ILE A 125 2.52 6.15 1.91
C ILE A 125 4.02 6.02 2.05
N VAL A 126 4.70 5.80 0.93
CA VAL A 126 6.15 5.81 0.91
C VAL A 126 6.55 7.27 1.10
N THR A 127 6.87 7.61 2.32
CA THR A 127 7.45 8.91 2.62
C THR A 127 8.93 8.88 2.25
N PRO A 128 9.45 9.95 1.66
CA PRO A 128 10.87 10.08 1.45
C PRO A 128 11.62 9.92 2.77
N VAL A 129 12.73 9.21 2.73
CA VAL A 129 13.66 9.07 3.86
C VAL A 129 14.94 9.83 3.58
N ASN A 130 15.52 10.39 4.61
CA ASN A 130 16.80 11.07 4.49
C ASN A 130 17.92 10.03 4.43
N VAL A 131 18.65 10.01 3.31
CA VAL A 131 19.81 9.17 3.07
C VAL A 131 21.05 10.04 3.07
N THR A 132 21.98 9.76 3.95
CA THR A 132 23.28 10.47 4.00
C THR A 132 24.31 9.69 3.18
N PHE A 133 24.88 10.36 2.21
CA PHE A 133 26.02 9.88 1.41
C PHE A 133 27.30 10.42 2.02
N GLN A 134 28.29 9.55 2.15
CA GLN A 134 29.62 9.93 2.65
C GLN A 134 30.71 9.30 1.81
N VAL A 135 31.80 10.04 1.56
CA VAL A 135 32.97 9.55 0.86
C VAL A 135 34.22 10.10 1.49
N ASP A 136 35.16 9.23 1.77
CA ASP A 136 36.49 9.60 2.23
C ASP A 136 37.40 9.94 1.04
N MET A 137 37.76 11.21 0.91
CA MET A 137 38.59 11.76 -0.14
C MET A 137 40.05 11.88 0.27
N SER A 138 40.44 11.49 1.47
CA SER A 138 41.81 11.66 2.02
C SER A 138 42.88 10.95 1.21
N THR A 139 42.51 9.89 0.47
CA THR A 139 43.41 9.11 -0.38
C THR A 139 43.46 9.56 -1.84
N VAL A 140 42.61 10.53 -2.22
CA VAL A 140 42.55 11.02 -3.59
C VAL A 140 43.68 11.98 -3.88
N SER A 141 44.59 11.59 -4.77
CA SER A 141 45.82 12.39 -5.11
C SER A 141 45.60 13.44 -6.18
N SER A 142 44.48 13.36 -6.92
CA SER A 142 44.11 14.34 -7.94
C SER A 142 43.51 15.59 -7.31
N SER A 143 43.84 16.77 -7.87
CA SER A 143 43.21 18.02 -7.42
C SER A 143 41.75 18.06 -7.88
N TYR A 144 40.84 18.42 -6.99
CA TYR A 144 39.43 18.65 -7.22
C TYR A 144 38.97 19.89 -6.44
N THR A 145 37.85 20.46 -6.86
CA THR A 145 37.27 21.64 -6.21
C THR A 145 35.98 21.23 -5.45
N ASN A 146 35.15 20.38 -6.04
CA ASN A 146 33.88 19.98 -5.48
C ASN A 146 33.68 18.47 -5.61
N VAL A 147 32.97 17.89 -4.64
CA VAL A 147 32.60 16.47 -4.60
C VAL A 147 31.08 16.36 -4.68
N TYR A 148 30.58 15.40 -5.45
CA TYR A 148 29.17 15.20 -5.68
C TYR A 148 28.81 13.72 -5.59
N VAL A 149 27.52 13.43 -5.29
CA VAL A 149 26.93 12.14 -5.57
C VAL A 149 26.11 12.25 -6.85
N SER A 150 26.31 11.31 -7.76
CA SER A 150 25.62 11.21 -9.05
C SER A 150 25.07 9.81 -9.23
N GLY A 151 23.90 9.68 -9.84
CA GLY A 151 23.28 8.37 -10.02
C GLY A 151 21.84 8.48 -10.55
N THR A 152 21.11 7.38 -10.46
CA THR A 152 19.68 7.36 -10.81
C THR A 152 18.88 8.34 -9.96
N VAL A 153 19.38 8.71 -8.78
CA VAL A 153 18.81 9.69 -7.85
C VAL A 153 18.68 11.09 -8.46
N ASN A 154 19.53 11.46 -9.41
CA ASN A 154 19.57 12.79 -10.03
C ASN A 154 19.76 12.75 -11.56
N GLY A 155 19.40 11.61 -12.18
CA GLY A 155 19.55 11.42 -13.63
C GLY A 155 21.03 11.45 -14.10
N TRP A 156 21.95 11.01 -13.24
CA TRP A 156 23.40 11.00 -13.51
C TRP A 156 24.01 12.39 -13.71
N SER A 157 23.43 13.40 -13.04
CA SER A 157 24.02 14.75 -13.04
C SER A 157 25.29 14.79 -12.21
N GLY A 158 26.41 15.14 -12.83
CA GLY A 158 27.73 15.19 -12.19
C GLY A 158 27.95 16.38 -11.23
N ASN A 159 26.97 17.28 -11.09
CA ASN A 159 27.12 18.53 -10.33
C ASN A 159 25.86 18.99 -9.59
N SER A 160 24.84 18.15 -9.42
CA SER A 160 23.57 18.55 -8.78
C SER A 160 23.53 18.34 -7.27
N ASN A 161 24.20 17.32 -6.75
CA ASN A 161 24.15 16.96 -5.33
C ASN A 161 25.55 17.03 -4.73
N GLN A 162 25.94 18.26 -4.35
CA GLN A 162 27.25 18.52 -3.75
C GLN A 162 27.33 17.96 -2.33
N LEU A 163 28.46 17.33 -2.02
CA LEU A 163 28.88 16.94 -0.69
C LEU A 163 29.84 17.98 -0.11
N THR A 164 29.82 18.13 1.19
CA THR A 164 30.67 19.12 1.90
C THR A 164 31.49 18.45 3.01
N ASP A 165 32.61 19.02 3.30
CA ASP A 165 33.51 18.64 4.39
C ASP A 165 33.75 19.90 5.26
N PRO A 166 32.86 20.19 6.23
CA PRO A 166 32.93 21.44 7.01
C PRO A 166 34.00 21.44 8.09
N ASP A 167 34.46 20.27 8.54
CA ASP A 167 35.49 20.13 9.59
C ASP A 167 36.87 19.82 9.03
N GLY A 168 37.01 19.58 7.73
CA GLY A 168 38.25 19.41 7.03
C GLY A 168 38.97 18.09 7.31
N ASP A 169 38.22 17.05 7.69
CA ASP A 169 38.78 15.73 7.99
C ASP A 169 38.99 14.87 6.74
N GLY A 170 38.55 15.36 5.57
CA GLY A 170 38.64 14.69 4.28
C GLY A 170 37.42 13.81 3.98
N VAL A 171 36.42 13.74 4.86
CA VAL A 171 35.17 13.01 4.63
C VAL A 171 34.07 13.96 4.18
N TYR A 172 33.72 13.89 2.92
CA TYR A 172 32.63 14.67 2.35
C TYR A 172 31.28 14.01 2.60
N SER A 173 30.28 14.77 3.02
CA SER A 173 28.95 14.26 3.31
C SER A 173 27.84 15.15 2.77
N GLY A 174 26.68 14.55 2.49
CA GLY A 174 25.47 15.24 2.08
C GLY A 174 24.24 14.34 2.22
N THR A 175 23.10 14.93 2.54
CA THR A 175 21.84 14.20 2.77
C THR A 175 20.84 14.52 1.68
N LEU A 176 20.24 13.50 1.10
CA LEU A 176 19.18 13.58 0.11
C LEU A 176 17.92 12.94 0.65
N SER A 177 16.77 13.53 0.37
CA SER A 177 15.47 12.96 0.68
C SER A 177 15.02 12.09 -0.49
N LEU A 178 15.02 10.76 -0.31
CA LEU A 178 14.79 9.77 -1.35
C LEU A 178 13.55 8.94 -1.06
N MET A 179 12.75 8.68 -2.09
CA MET A 179 11.68 7.69 -2.01
C MET A 179 12.30 6.29 -1.82
N PRO A 180 11.64 5.37 -1.08
CA PRO A 180 12.08 3.98 -1.05
C PRO A 180 12.21 3.39 -2.46
N GLY A 181 13.34 2.74 -2.74
CA GLY A 181 13.64 2.21 -4.07
C GLY A 181 15.08 1.69 -4.16
N SER A 182 15.44 1.22 -5.34
CA SER A 182 16.82 0.84 -5.67
C SER A 182 17.47 1.98 -6.44
N TYR A 183 18.64 2.39 -5.99
CA TYR A 183 19.41 3.47 -6.60
C TYR A 183 20.82 2.99 -6.92
N GLU A 184 21.27 3.34 -8.10
CA GLU A 184 22.67 3.23 -8.49
C GLU A 184 23.31 4.61 -8.35
N TYR A 185 24.51 4.68 -7.78
CA TYR A 185 25.23 5.95 -7.63
C TYR A 185 26.74 5.77 -7.70
N LYS A 186 27.42 6.87 -7.95
CA LYS A 186 28.86 7.04 -7.87
C LYS A 186 29.17 8.38 -7.24
N PHE A 187 30.35 8.49 -6.66
CA PHE A 187 30.92 9.80 -6.31
C PHE A 187 31.69 10.38 -7.49
N THR A 188 31.53 11.67 -7.69
CA THR A 188 32.17 12.39 -8.81
C THR A 188 32.76 13.68 -8.33
N CYS A 189 33.81 14.16 -9.03
CA CYS A 189 34.44 15.46 -8.82
C CYS A 189 34.21 16.34 -10.05
N ASP A 190 33.92 17.62 -9.80
CA ASP A 190 33.93 18.68 -10.81
C ASP A 190 33.25 18.30 -12.12
N ASN A 191 32.00 17.83 -12.05
CA ASN A 191 31.17 17.43 -13.19
C ASN A 191 31.83 16.33 -14.07
N TRP A 192 32.13 15.19 -13.44
CA TRP A 192 32.70 13.98 -14.08
C TRP A 192 34.19 14.11 -14.52
N THR A 193 34.92 15.13 -14.10
CA THR A 193 36.35 15.18 -14.35
C THR A 193 37.13 14.15 -13.53
N GLY A 194 36.55 13.69 -12.41
CA GLY A 194 37.00 12.54 -11.61
C GLY A 194 35.78 11.73 -11.13
N GLN A 195 35.92 10.41 -11.00
CA GLN A 195 34.90 9.51 -10.50
C GLN A 195 35.51 8.26 -9.87
N GLU A 196 34.74 7.59 -9.03
CA GLU A 196 35.07 6.23 -8.59
C GLU A 196 34.81 5.21 -9.72
N TYR A 197 35.54 4.07 -9.67
CA TYR A 197 35.47 3.01 -10.67
C TYR A 197 34.93 1.72 -10.04
#